data_e5b7972adbc27c31b68ccf85f7233c75
#
_entry.id   e5b7972adbc27c31b68ccf85f7233c75
#
_cell.length_a   1.000
_cell.length_b   1.000
_cell.length_c   1.000
_cell.angle_alpha   90.00
_cell.angle_beta   90.00
_cell.angle_gamma   90.00
#
_symmetry.space_group_name_H-M   'P 1'
#
loop_
_entity.id
_entity.type
_entity.pdbx_description
1 polymer ?
#
loop_
_entity_poly.entity_id
_entity_poly.type
_entity_poly.pdbx_seq_one_letter_code
_entity_poly.pdbx_strand_id
1 'polypeptide(L)'
;MKIELAKSELIHFVGIGGIGMSGLALIMKELGFNIQGSDISNNKNIERLKKNKIKINIGHNKQNIKKSTIIVISSAIHKNNTEYLEAKKNKLPIYKRGEMLAHIVSLMKNVVVAGSHGKTTTTSLVSNIFLKARIDPTVINGGVLNSFGNSAKLGKSNWCILESDESDGSFVKIPPTYSIVTNIDEEHMDFYGSIENLKNSFVKFVNNTPSFGKSFICLDNKNNKDILKKISNMNYLTYGVDKKSNFRIFNVVQKVDYSIFDIKISLPSNKKKYIKNIKIPIIGLHNIRNATAAVAVSSSIGISNKLIKDGLKNFQGVQRRFTKIFSFQKVPFFDDYAHHPTEIKEVLNGVKEVYKNKKIVCIFQPHRISRLKNLKREFSKAFAKADVVVLCPIYKAGENINLGFKYSNFAKELIRNSKIKVILINNRLDLAKFTRQNIYGDKIVIGMGAGSISNWIRELPALL
;
A
#
# COMPACT_ATOMS: atom_id res chain seq x y z
N MET A 1 -2.34 6.44 25.71
CA MET A 1 -2.45 5.29 26.61
C MET A 1 -1.05 4.70 26.81
N LYS A 2 -0.52 4.68 28.02
CA LYS A 2 0.73 3.95 28.29
C LYS A 2 0.33 2.55 28.72
N ILE A 3 0.83 1.53 28.02
CA ILE A 3 0.62 0.13 28.39
C ILE A 3 1.63 -0.18 29.48
N GLU A 4 1.16 -0.41 30.71
CA GLU A 4 2.04 -0.73 31.85
C GLU A 4 2.43 -2.20 31.90
N LEU A 5 1.74 -3.03 31.14
CA LEU A 5 2.04 -4.45 31.00
C LEU A 5 3.37 -4.67 30.24
N ALA A 6 4.19 -5.57 30.71
CA ALA A 6 5.42 -6.06 30.08
C ALA A 6 6.56 -5.02 29.91
N LYS A 7 6.66 -4.01 30.78
CA LYS A 7 7.82 -3.08 30.79
C LYS A 7 9.16 -3.75 31.09
N SER A 8 9.14 -4.89 31.79
CA SER A 8 10.31 -5.70 32.08
C SER A 8 10.76 -6.58 30.91
N GLU A 9 9.88 -6.81 29.93
CA GLU A 9 10.16 -7.68 28.80
C GLU A 9 11.13 -7.03 27.81
N LEU A 10 12.15 -7.77 27.38
CA LEU A 10 13.04 -7.36 26.30
C LEU A 10 12.62 -8.05 25.00
N ILE A 11 12.04 -7.28 24.09
CA ILE A 11 11.51 -7.77 22.82
C ILE A 11 12.55 -7.62 21.73
N HIS A 12 12.95 -8.72 21.11
CA HIS A 12 13.94 -8.73 20.05
C HIS A 12 13.28 -8.94 18.68
N PHE A 13 13.58 -8.03 17.76
CA PHE A 13 13.09 -8.05 16.39
C PHE A 13 14.13 -8.63 15.44
N VAL A 14 13.85 -9.78 14.80
CA VAL A 14 14.72 -10.40 13.79
C VAL A 14 14.30 -9.92 12.41
N GLY A 15 15.20 -9.22 11.70
CA GLY A 15 14.91 -8.50 10.44
C GLY A 15 14.24 -7.14 10.69
N ILE A 16 14.74 -6.39 11.68
CA ILE A 16 14.15 -5.12 12.16
C ILE A 16 14.16 -3.99 11.14
N GLY A 17 15.07 -4.02 10.15
CA GLY A 17 15.22 -2.99 9.13
C GLY A 17 14.15 -2.98 8.05
N GLY A 18 13.29 -4.00 7.98
CA GLY A 18 12.14 -4.03 7.08
C GLY A 18 11.15 -2.89 7.40
N ILE A 19 10.45 -2.34 6.39
CA ILE A 19 9.53 -1.20 6.55
C ILE A 19 8.49 -1.47 7.65
N GLY A 20 7.78 -2.59 7.59
CA GLY A 20 6.75 -2.95 8.57
C GLY A 20 7.31 -3.31 9.94
N MET A 21 8.49 -3.95 10.00
CA MET A 21 9.15 -4.30 11.24
C MET A 21 9.63 -3.05 11.99
N SER A 22 10.31 -2.14 11.29
CA SER A 22 10.83 -0.91 11.88
C SER A 22 9.73 0.03 12.38
N GLY A 23 8.61 0.11 11.66
CA GLY A 23 7.44 0.88 12.08
C GLY A 23 6.83 0.33 13.37
N LEU A 24 6.62 -0.99 13.45
CA LEU A 24 6.11 -1.64 14.65
C LEU A 24 7.05 -1.49 15.84
N ALA A 25 8.37 -1.69 15.62
CA ALA A 25 9.38 -1.53 16.67
C ALA A 25 9.39 -0.11 17.26
N LEU A 26 9.24 0.93 16.42
CA LEU A 26 9.13 2.32 16.89
C LEU A 26 7.89 2.53 17.75
N ILE A 27 6.73 2.12 17.28
CA ILE A 27 5.47 2.25 18.02
C ILE A 27 5.57 1.57 19.38
N MET A 28 6.07 0.34 19.42
CA MET A 28 6.25 -0.40 20.67
C MET A 28 7.25 0.29 21.61
N LYS A 29 8.36 0.85 21.06
CA LYS A 29 9.31 1.64 21.86
C LYS A 29 8.66 2.87 22.48
N GLU A 30 7.87 3.62 21.71
CA GLU A 30 7.16 4.80 22.16
C GLU A 30 6.02 4.46 23.16
N LEU A 31 5.42 3.27 23.06
CA LEU A 31 4.49 2.72 24.06
C LEU A 31 5.17 2.31 25.38
N GLY A 32 6.51 2.33 25.42
CA GLY A 32 7.29 2.05 26.62
C GLY A 32 7.89 0.65 26.73
N PHE A 33 7.80 -0.17 25.67
CA PHE A 33 8.45 -1.49 25.65
C PHE A 33 9.97 -1.37 25.46
N ASN A 34 10.72 -2.33 26.02
CA ASN A 34 12.13 -2.46 25.77
C ASN A 34 12.37 -3.21 24.46
N ILE A 35 12.88 -2.51 23.45
CA ILE A 35 13.06 -3.03 22.09
C ILE A 35 14.54 -3.11 21.72
N GLN A 36 14.91 -4.21 21.12
CA GLN A 36 16.18 -4.38 20.39
C GLN A 36 15.95 -5.18 19.11
N GLY A 37 16.95 -5.33 18.27
CA GLY A 37 16.79 -6.17 17.08
C GLY A 37 18.08 -6.40 16.30
N SER A 38 17.94 -7.18 15.22
CA SER A 38 19.01 -7.52 14.28
C SER A 38 18.54 -7.40 12.83
N ASP A 39 19.48 -7.14 11.92
CA ASP A 39 19.27 -7.20 10.48
C ASP A 39 20.56 -7.58 9.76
N ILE A 40 20.45 -8.09 8.53
CA ILE A 40 21.60 -8.51 7.73
C ILE A 40 22.43 -7.33 7.20
N SER A 41 21.80 -6.15 7.03
CA SER A 41 22.44 -4.97 6.44
C SER A 41 21.94 -3.67 7.06
N ASN A 42 22.77 -2.63 7.00
CA ASN A 42 22.37 -1.29 7.40
C ASN A 42 21.49 -0.64 6.32
N ASN A 43 20.47 0.09 6.72
CA ASN A 43 19.61 0.86 5.83
C ASN A 43 18.99 2.07 6.56
N LYS A 44 18.28 2.94 5.82
CA LYS A 44 17.66 4.16 6.37
C LYS A 44 16.71 3.90 7.55
N ASN A 45 16.02 2.76 7.58
CA ASN A 45 15.14 2.39 8.69
C ASN A 45 15.95 2.08 9.95
N ILE A 46 17.06 1.36 9.82
CA ILE A 46 17.96 1.03 10.93
C ILE A 46 18.59 2.31 11.51
N GLU A 47 19.04 3.22 10.66
CA GLU A 47 19.58 4.51 11.12
C GLU A 47 18.54 5.30 11.93
N ARG A 48 17.30 5.31 11.47
CA ARG A 48 16.17 5.91 12.19
C ARG A 48 15.92 5.25 13.56
N LEU A 49 15.93 3.92 13.61
CA LEU A 49 15.73 3.17 14.86
C LEU A 49 16.86 3.45 15.86
N LYS A 50 18.13 3.52 15.40
CA LYS A 50 19.27 3.88 16.24
C LYS A 50 19.13 5.29 16.81
N LYS A 51 18.67 6.28 16.00
CA LYS A 51 18.36 7.64 16.49
C LYS A 51 17.30 7.65 17.60
N ASN A 52 16.37 6.67 17.58
CA ASN A 52 15.36 6.47 18.64
C ASN A 52 15.87 5.55 19.78
N LYS A 53 17.19 5.41 19.94
CA LYS A 53 17.84 4.67 21.03
C LYS A 53 17.44 3.19 21.08
N ILE A 54 17.13 2.57 19.94
CA ILE A 54 16.92 1.13 19.82
C ILE A 54 18.27 0.47 19.49
N LYS A 55 18.66 -0.52 20.31
CA LYS A 55 19.90 -1.28 20.08
C LYS A 55 19.70 -2.23 18.90
N ILE A 56 20.59 -2.13 17.89
CA ILE A 56 20.52 -2.96 16.69
C ILE A 56 21.87 -3.57 16.39
N ASN A 57 21.86 -4.89 16.18
CA ASN A 57 23.01 -5.67 15.75
C ASN A 57 22.93 -5.89 14.22
N ILE A 58 24.05 -5.73 13.52
CA ILE A 58 24.17 -6.10 12.10
C ILE A 58 24.69 -7.53 12.05
N GLY A 59 23.99 -8.37 11.28
CA GLY A 59 24.19 -9.82 11.26
C GLY A 59 23.33 -10.56 12.29
N HIS A 60 22.95 -11.79 11.92
CA HIS A 60 22.18 -12.68 12.80
C HIS A 60 23.11 -13.59 13.60
N ASN A 61 23.03 -13.51 14.93
CA ASN A 61 23.83 -14.31 15.84
C ASN A 61 23.00 -14.72 17.07
N LYS A 62 23.15 -15.98 17.53
CA LYS A 62 22.47 -16.49 18.73
C LYS A 62 22.69 -15.62 19.98
N GLN A 63 23.83 -14.93 20.08
CA GLN A 63 24.11 -14.05 21.22
C GLN A 63 23.22 -12.79 21.25
N ASN A 64 22.67 -12.38 20.11
CA ASN A 64 21.80 -11.20 20.03
C ASN A 64 20.53 -11.34 20.88
N ILE A 65 20.04 -12.56 21.07
CA ILE A 65 18.77 -12.83 21.79
C ILE A 65 18.98 -13.29 23.25
N LYS A 66 20.22 -13.40 23.74
CA LYS A 66 20.53 -14.01 25.04
C LYS A 66 19.75 -13.45 26.24
N LYS A 67 19.39 -12.16 26.20
CA LYS A 67 18.60 -11.50 27.26
C LYS A 67 17.14 -11.25 26.85
N SER A 68 16.74 -11.70 25.67
CA SER A 68 15.40 -11.46 25.17
C SER A 68 14.39 -12.41 25.81
N THR A 69 13.20 -11.92 26.06
CA THR A 69 12.07 -12.67 26.62
C THR A 69 11.01 -12.96 25.57
N ILE A 70 10.94 -12.14 24.52
CA ILE A 70 10.00 -12.26 23.39
C ILE A 70 10.75 -12.01 22.08
N ILE A 71 10.44 -12.83 21.08
CA ILE A 71 11.01 -12.68 19.73
C ILE A 71 9.92 -12.32 18.74
N VAL A 72 10.18 -11.31 17.90
CA VAL A 72 9.33 -10.93 16.76
C VAL A 72 10.10 -11.15 15.46
N ILE A 73 9.55 -11.94 14.55
CA ILE A 73 10.24 -12.29 13.30
C ILE A 73 9.55 -11.68 12.07
N SER A 74 10.38 -11.22 11.13
CA SER A 74 9.92 -10.85 9.79
C SER A 74 9.54 -12.09 8.98
N SER A 75 8.59 -11.94 8.04
CA SER A 75 8.24 -12.99 7.08
C SER A 75 9.41 -13.39 6.16
N ALA A 76 10.43 -12.53 6.02
CA ALA A 76 11.63 -12.80 5.24
C ALA A 76 12.66 -13.70 5.99
N ILE A 77 12.45 -14.00 7.27
CA ILE A 77 13.36 -14.82 8.06
C ILE A 77 13.08 -16.29 7.83
N HIS A 78 14.09 -17.00 7.34
CA HIS A 78 14.04 -18.44 7.12
C HIS A 78 14.13 -19.24 8.43
N LYS A 79 13.56 -20.46 8.44
CA LYS A 79 13.55 -21.35 9.60
C LYS A 79 14.94 -21.83 10.07
N ASN A 80 15.96 -21.66 9.22
CA ASN A 80 17.37 -21.98 9.55
C ASN A 80 18.14 -20.78 10.13
N ASN A 81 17.49 -19.64 10.35
CA ASN A 81 18.12 -18.47 10.98
C ASN A 81 18.61 -18.79 12.39
N THR A 82 19.84 -18.41 12.73
CA THR A 82 20.51 -18.76 13.99
C THR A 82 19.78 -18.21 15.22
N GLU A 83 19.20 -17.00 15.14
CA GLU A 83 18.42 -16.41 16.22
C GLU A 83 17.07 -17.11 16.40
N TYR A 84 16.41 -17.48 15.28
CA TYR A 84 15.16 -18.24 15.32
C TYR A 84 15.35 -19.62 15.94
N LEU A 85 16.43 -20.33 15.56
CA LEU A 85 16.75 -21.65 16.11
C LEU A 85 17.08 -21.58 17.61
N GLU A 86 17.86 -20.60 18.02
CA GLU A 86 18.21 -20.39 19.43
C GLU A 86 16.99 -20.02 20.27
N ALA A 87 16.09 -19.17 19.75
CA ALA A 87 14.82 -18.83 20.38
C ALA A 87 13.95 -20.08 20.63
N LYS A 88 13.86 -20.97 19.64
CA LYS A 88 13.16 -22.26 19.77
C LYS A 88 13.79 -23.16 20.83
N LYS A 89 15.13 -23.27 20.83
CA LYS A 89 15.86 -24.06 21.80
C LYS A 89 15.57 -23.58 23.23
N ASN A 90 15.55 -22.28 23.44
CA ASN A 90 15.29 -21.66 24.74
C ASN A 90 13.79 -21.53 25.07
N LYS A 91 12.89 -22.10 24.23
CA LYS A 91 11.42 -22.04 24.39
C LYS A 91 10.87 -20.61 24.54
N LEU A 92 11.51 -19.60 23.92
CA LEU A 92 11.04 -18.23 23.95
C LEU A 92 9.75 -18.09 23.11
N PRO A 93 8.79 -17.25 23.53
CA PRO A 93 7.66 -16.88 22.70
C PRO A 93 8.12 -16.23 21.38
N ILE A 94 7.69 -16.77 20.24
CA ILE A 94 8.04 -16.28 18.91
C ILE A 94 6.75 -15.84 18.21
N TYR A 95 6.66 -14.57 17.88
CA TYR A 95 5.55 -13.99 17.14
C TYR A 95 5.98 -13.54 15.76
N LYS A 96 5.16 -13.76 14.77
CA LYS A 96 5.30 -13.11 13.48
C LYS A 96 4.93 -11.63 13.61
N ARG A 97 5.49 -10.78 12.74
CA ARG A 97 5.18 -9.34 12.71
C ARG A 97 3.67 -9.05 12.78
N GLY A 98 2.86 -9.74 11.95
CA GLY A 98 1.42 -9.54 11.90
C GLY A 98 0.70 -9.93 13.21
N GLU A 99 1.17 -10.95 13.91
CA GLU A 99 0.62 -11.37 15.21
C GLU A 99 0.91 -10.34 16.30
N MET A 100 2.15 -9.87 16.38
CA MET A 100 2.52 -8.82 17.34
C MET A 100 1.77 -7.52 17.04
N LEU A 101 1.60 -7.16 15.76
CA LEU A 101 0.80 -6.02 15.34
C LEU A 101 -0.65 -6.17 15.82
N ALA A 102 -1.27 -7.35 15.64
CA ALA A 102 -2.63 -7.62 16.08
C ALA A 102 -2.78 -7.43 17.61
N HIS A 103 -1.82 -7.91 18.39
CA HIS A 103 -1.82 -7.71 19.86
C HIS A 103 -1.77 -6.22 20.24
N ILE A 104 -0.90 -5.43 19.61
CA ILE A 104 -0.81 -3.99 19.92
C ILE A 104 -2.06 -3.23 19.50
N VAL A 105 -2.60 -3.53 18.31
CA VAL A 105 -3.75 -2.82 17.74
C VAL A 105 -5.06 -3.20 18.43
N SER A 106 -5.19 -4.43 18.97
CA SER A 106 -6.38 -4.86 19.71
C SER A 106 -6.64 -4.04 20.99
N LEU A 107 -5.63 -3.34 21.48
CA LEU A 107 -5.76 -2.45 22.65
C LEU A 107 -6.28 -1.05 22.29
N MET A 108 -6.53 -0.78 21.00
CA MET A 108 -6.92 0.53 20.48
C MET A 108 -8.21 0.43 19.66
N LYS A 109 -9.03 1.51 19.65
CA LYS A 109 -10.03 1.69 18.59
C LYS A 109 -9.28 1.79 17.26
N ASN A 110 -9.72 1.06 16.24
CA ASN A 110 -8.92 1.02 15.01
C ASN A 110 -9.76 1.09 13.73
N VAL A 111 -9.11 1.57 12.68
CA VAL A 111 -9.57 1.45 11.29
C VAL A 111 -8.54 0.60 10.56
N VAL A 112 -8.94 -0.59 10.15
CA VAL A 112 -8.07 -1.54 9.43
C VAL A 112 -8.39 -1.49 7.95
N VAL A 113 -7.41 -1.14 7.13
CA VAL A 113 -7.54 -1.08 5.67
C VAL A 113 -6.88 -2.29 5.04
N ALA A 114 -7.67 -3.14 4.40
CA ALA A 114 -7.24 -4.33 3.67
C ALA A 114 -7.70 -4.28 2.21
N GLY A 115 -7.13 -5.14 1.38
CA GLY A 115 -7.43 -5.27 -0.06
C GLY A 115 -6.17 -5.37 -0.88
N SER A 116 -6.26 -5.84 -2.11
CA SER A 116 -5.08 -6.05 -2.96
C SER A 116 -4.40 -4.72 -3.33
N HIS A 117 -5.16 -3.68 -3.69
CA HIS A 117 -4.66 -2.38 -4.14
C HIS A 117 -5.29 -1.22 -3.37
N GLY A 118 -4.57 -0.08 -3.29
CA GLY A 118 -5.09 1.16 -2.72
C GLY A 118 -5.03 1.27 -1.20
N LYS A 119 -4.57 0.24 -0.48
CA LYS A 119 -4.45 0.21 0.98
C LYS A 119 -3.72 1.44 1.54
N THR A 120 -2.48 1.65 1.08
CA THR A 120 -1.60 2.73 1.54
C THR A 120 -2.23 4.11 1.38
N THR A 121 -2.81 4.38 0.21
CA THR A 121 -3.48 5.66 -0.08
C THR A 121 -4.70 5.84 0.79
N THR A 122 -5.54 4.81 0.95
CA THR A 122 -6.76 4.87 1.78
C THR A 122 -6.41 5.12 3.25
N THR A 123 -5.44 4.37 3.80
CA THR A 123 -4.93 4.56 5.18
C THR A 123 -4.44 5.99 5.39
N SER A 124 -3.70 6.52 4.42
CA SER A 124 -3.17 7.90 4.46
C SER A 124 -4.29 8.95 4.44
N LEU A 125 -5.31 8.76 3.59
CA LEU A 125 -6.46 9.67 3.49
C LEU A 125 -7.29 9.68 4.78
N VAL A 126 -7.57 8.50 5.37
CA VAL A 126 -8.24 8.38 6.68
C VAL A 126 -7.42 9.09 7.74
N SER A 127 -6.11 8.83 7.80
CA SER A 127 -5.21 9.46 8.79
C SER A 127 -5.22 10.97 8.67
N ASN A 128 -5.20 11.51 7.46
CA ASN A 128 -5.20 12.96 7.23
C ASN A 128 -6.51 13.62 7.67
N ILE A 129 -7.67 12.97 7.47
CA ILE A 129 -8.96 13.45 7.98
C ILE A 129 -8.96 13.46 9.51
N PHE A 130 -8.48 12.41 10.17
CA PHE A 130 -8.41 12.33 11.63
C PHE A 130 -7.51 13.41 12.22
N LEU A 131 -6.33 13.63 11.64
CA LEU A 131 -5.42 14.70 12.05
C LEU A 131 -6.09 16.08 11.90
N LYS A 132 -6.81 16.32 10.80
CA LYS A 132 -7.55 17.56 10.60
C LYS A 132 -8.69 17.73 11.60
N ALA A 133 -9.30 16.63 12.03
CA ALA A 133 -10.32 16.60 13.09
C ALA A 133 -9.72 16.70 14.50
N ARG A 134 -8.40 16.92 14.63
CA ARG A 134 -7.65 16.97 15.90
C ARG A 134 -7.70 15.65 16.68
N ILE A 135 -8.03 14.56 16.02
CA ILE A 135 -7.85 13.20 16.53
C ILE A 135 -6.44 12.81 16.12
N ASP A 136 -5.52 12.72 17.04
CA ASP A 136 -4.12 12.36 16.74
C ASP A 136 -3.96 10.82 16.82
N PRO A 137 -4.23 10.08 15.73
CA PRO A 137 -4.21 8.63 15.73
C PRO A 137 -2.78 8.08 15.65
N THR A 138 -2.57 6.90 16.19
CA THR A 138 -1.45 6.03 15.78
C THR A 138 -1.67 5.59 14.34
N VAL A 139 -0.66 5.72 13.49
CA VAL A 139 -0.73 5.38 12.07
C VAL A 139 0.31 4.32 11.73
N ILE A 140 -0.11 3.25 11.06
CA ILE A 140 0.77 2.18 10.56
C ILE A 140 0.44 1.97 9.08
N ASN A 141 1.37 2.33 8.20
CA ASN A 141 1.16 2.36 6.76
C ASN A 141 2.25 1.58 6.02
N GLY A 142 1.95 1.03 4.87
CA GLY A 142 2.92 0.33 4.02
C GLY A 142 3.87 1.24 3.24
N GLY A 143 3.55 2.54 3.16
CA GLY A 143 4.35 3.56 2.49
C GLY A 143 4.64 4.77 3.37
N VAL A 144 5.61 5.58 2.96
CA VAL A 144 6.00 6.81 3.65
C VAL A 144 4.98 7.91 3.32
N LEU A 145 4.31 8.45 4.34
CA LEU A 145 3.42 9.60 4.19
C LEU A 145 4.23 10.89 4.12
N ASN A 146 3.94 11.74 3.14
CA ASN A 146 4.64 13.02 2.98
C ASN A 146 4.38 13.98 4.16
N SER A 147 3.23 13.89 4.81
CA SER A 147 2.82 14.76 5.92
C SER A 147 3.71 14.63 7.17
N PHE A 148 4.34 13.48 7.41
CA PHE A 148 5.24 13.26 8.54
C PHE A 148 6.51 12.47 8.20
N GLY A 149 6.80 12.25 6.90
CA GLY A 149 8.05 11.67 6.43
C GLY A 149 8.31 10.21 6.85
N ASN A 150 7.26 9.50 7.30
CA ASN A 150 7.38 8.18 7.90
C ASN A 150 6.25 7.23 7.49
N SER A 151 6.47 5.93 7.61
CA SER A 151 5.44 4.90 7.42
C SER A 151 4.66 4.58 8.71
N ALA A 152 5.14 5.03 9.85
CA ALA A 152 4.49 4.82 11.13
C ALA A 152 4.66 6.05 12.04
N LYS A 153 3.62 6.35 12.81
CA LYS A 153 3.58 7.43 13.81
C LYS A 153 2.75 6.97 15.00
N LEU A 154 3.25 7.12 16.23
CA LEU A 154 2.41 7.03 17.42
C LEU A 154 1.60 8.31 17.59
N GLY A 155 0.30 8.18 17.80
CA GLY A 155 -0.60 9.27 18.13
C GLY A 155 -0.89 9.35 19.62
N LYS A 156 -1.47 10.48 20.05
CA LYS A 156 -1.86 10.70 21.45
C LYS A 156 -3.25 10.15 21.79
N SER A 157 -4.07 9.87 20.77
CA SER A 157 -5.41 9.32 20.97
C SER A 157 -5.39 7.80 21.12
N ASN A 158 -6.54 7.22 21.49
CA ASN A 158 -6.75 5.77 21.53
C ASN A 158 -7.14 5.18 20.16
N TRP A 159 -6.94 5.91 19.06
CA TRP A 159 -7.21 5.47 17.71
C TRP A 159 -5.94 4.95 17.01
N CYS A 160 -6.09 3.86 16.29
CA CYS A 160 -5.08 3.35 15.36
C CYS A 160 -5.66 3.24 13.95
N ILE A 161 -4.97 3.79 12.95
CA ILE A 161 -5.31 3.64 11.55
C ILE A 161 -4.20 2.83 10.90
N LEU A 162 -4.52 1.66 10.38
CA LEU A 162 -3.50 0.77 9.87
C LEU A 162 -3.85 0.16 8.53
N GLU A 163 -2.82 0.03 7.71
CA GLU A 163 -2.80 -0.82 6.54
C GLU A 163 -2.50 -2.25 6.97
N SER A 164 -3.31 -3.21 6.54
CA SER A 164 -3.07 -4.62 6.78
C SER A 164 -2.85 -5.38 5.48
N ASP A 165 -1.69 -6.04 5.40
CA ASP A 165 -1.25 -6.78 4.22
C ASP A 165 -1.83 -8.19 4.23
N GLU A 166 -2.42 -8.59 3.13
CA GLU A 166 -2.99 -9.92 2.94
C GLU A 166 -1.96 -11.01 2.57
N SER A 167 -0.73 -10.63 2.23
CA SER A 167 0.28 -11.50 1.62
C SER A 167 0.60 -12.79 2.38
N ASP A 168 0.47 -12.78 3.71
CA ASP A 168 0.74 -13.91 4.62
C ASP A 168 -0.50 -14.36 5.42
N GLY A 169 -1.67 -13.83 5.07
CA GLY A 169 -2.93 -14.14 5.75
C GLY A 169 -3.06 -13.58 7.17
N SER A 170 -2.07 -12.85 7.68
CA SER A 170 -2.08 -12.33 9.05
C SER A 170 -3.14 -11.25 9.29
N PHE A 171 -3.61 -10.59 8.23
CA PHE A 171 -4.63 -9.54 8.32
C PHE A 171 -5.94 -10.03 8.98
N VAL A 172 -6.28 -11.32 8.84
CA VAL A 172 -7.46 -11.92 9.46
C VAL A 172 -7.36 -11.96 11.00
N LYS A 173 -6.14 -11.93 11.55
CA LYS A 173 -5.91 -11.97 13.01
C LYS A 173 -6.08 -10.60 13.69
N ILE A 174 -6.16 -9.52 12.92
CA ILE A 174 -6.35 -8.17 13.46
C ILE A 174 -7.85 -7.94 13.67
N PRO A 175 -8.32 -7.75 14.92
CA PRO A 175 -9.73 -7.47 15.19
C PRO A 175 -10.04 -6.00 14.84
N PRO A 176 -10.77 -5.72 13.74
CA PRO A 176 -11.06 -4.34 13.37
C PRO A 176 -12.24 -3.77 14.17
N THR A 177 -12.15 -2.53 14.65
CA THR A 177 -13.34 -1.76 15.04
C THR A 177 -14.11 -1.31 13.79
N TYR A 178 -13.36 -0.77 12.83
CA TYR A 178 -13.84 -0.45 11.49
C TYR A 178 -12.93 -1.11 10.47
N SER A 179 -13.50 -1.80 9.49
CA SER A 179 -12.75 -2.40 8.40
C SER A 179 -13.06 -1.75 7.06
N ILE A 180 -12.05 -1.61 6.20
CA ILE A 180 -12.19 -1.17 4.82
C ILE A 180 -11.66 -2.28 3.92
N VAL A 181 -12.45 -2.73 2.95
CA VAL A 181 -12.02 -3.62 1.86
C VAL A 181 -12.05 -2.82 0.57
N THR A 182 -10.85 -2.53 0.04
CA THR A 182 -10.71 -1.72 -1.18
C THR A 182 -11.09 -2.53 -2.43
N ASN A 183 -10.43 -3.64 -2.65
CA ASN A 183 -10.66 -4.57 -3.75
C ASN A 183 -10.00 -5.92 -3.42
N ILE A 184 -10.38 -6.95 -4.14
CA ILE A 184 -9.78 -8.28 -4.09
C ILE A 184 -9.36 -8.65 -5.50
N ASP A 185 -8.07 -8.91 -5.72
CA ASP A 185 -7.49 -9.27 -7.01
C ASP A 185 -6.58 -10.50 -6.86
N GLU A 186 -6.20 -11.14 -7.96
CA GLU A 186 -5.36 -12.34 -7.92
C GLU A 186 -3.92 -11.99 -7.56
N GLU A 187 -3.67 -11.79 -6.25
CA GLU A 187 -2.35 -11.60 -5.67
C GLU A 187 -2.05 -12.67 -4.63
N HIS A 188 -0.76 -12.94 -4.42
CA HIS A 188 -0.29 -13.90 -3.41
C HIS A 188 -0.85 -15.32 -3.58
N MET A 189 -1.03 -15.76 -4.83
CA MET A 189 -1.55 -17.11 -5.13
C MET A 189 -0.59 -18.23 -4.72
N ASP A 190 0.68 -17.94 -4.54
CA ASP A 190 1.68 -18.80 -3.90
C ASP A 190 1.33 -19.13 -2.44
N PHE A 191 0.68 -18.21 -1.73
CA PHE A 191 0.20 -18.41 -0.37
C PHE A 191 -1.21 -18.98 -0.31
N TYR A 192 -2.15 -18.42 -1.09
CA TYR A 192 -3.58 -18.80 -1.02
C TYR A 192 -3.94 -20.03 -1.85
N GLY A 193 -3.15 -20.35 -2.87
CA GLY A 193 -3.44 -21.43 -3.83
C GLY A 193 -4.59 -21.13 -4.79
N SER A 194 -5.60 -20.37 -4.39
CA SER A 194 -6.73 -19.98 -5.24
C SER A 194 -7.34 -18.63 -4.84
N ILE A 195 -7.99 -17.97 -5.81
CA ILE A 195 -8.75 -16.74 -5.57
C ILE A 195 -9.89 -16.96 -4.57
N GLU A 196 -10.45 -18.16 -4.52
CA GLU A 196 -11.53 -18.49 -3.62
C GLU A 196 -11.07 -18.54 -2.16
N ASN A 197 -9.87 -19.09 -1.89
CA ASN A 197 -9.26 -19.06 -0.57
C ASN A 197 -8.96 -17.63 -0.11
N LEU A 198 -8.47 -16.78 -1.03
CA LEU A 198 -8.28 -15.35 -0.76
C LEU A 198 -9.61 -14.67 -0.41
N LYS A 199 -10.67 -14.87 -1.20
CA LYS A 199 -12.02 -14.36 -0.91
C LYS A 199 -12.53 -14.82 0.46
N ASN A 200 -12.36 -16.09 0.80
CA ASN A 200 -12.78 -16.64 2.10
C ASN A 200 -12.02 -15.99 3.27
N SER A 201 -10.76 -15.62 3.08
CA SER A 201 -9.99 -14.87 4.07
C SER A 201 -10.53 -13.45 4.25
N PHE A 202 -10.96 -12.77 3.18
CA PHE A 202 -11.63 -11.48 3.29
C PHE A 202 -13.00 -11.58 3.95
N VAL A 203 -13.76 -12.65 3.71
CA VAL A 203 -15.01 -12.91 4.44
C VAL A 203 -14.77 -13.05 5.94
N LYS A 204 -13.74 -13.82 6.35
CA LYS A 204 -13.33 -13.93 7.77
C LYS A 204 -12.95 -12.57 8.34
N PHE A 205 -12.15 -11.79 7.61
CA PHE A 205 -11.74 -10.45 8.05
C PHE A 205 -12.94 -9.51 8.29
N VAL A 206 -13.91 -9.48 7.39
CA VAL A 206 -15.12 -8.66 7.53
C VAL A 206 -15.98 -9.17 8.70
N ASN A 207 -16.15 -10.49 8.83
CA ASN A 207 -16.93 -11.09 9.91
C ASN A 207 -16.31 -10.87 11.32
N ASN A 208 -15.01 -10.62 11.39
CA ASN A 208 -14.33 -10.27 12.64
C ASN A 208 -14.62 -8.84 13.11
N THR A 209 -15.30 -8.01 12.30
CA THR A 209 -15.75 -6.68 12.73
C THR A 209 -16.90 -6.85 13.72
N PRO A 210 -16.81 -6.29 14.94
CA PRO A 210 -17.83 -6.47 15.97
C PRO A 210 -19.16 -5.77 15.60
N SER A 211 -20.25 -6.15 16.24
CA SER A 211 -21.58 -5.59 15.98
C SER A 211 -21.71 -4.08 16.21
N PHE A 212 -20.89 -3.52 17.08
CA PHE A 212 -20.79 -2.07 17.33
C PHE A 212 -19.78 -1.34 16.41
N GLY A 213 -19.02 -2.09 15.60
CA GLY A 213 -18.16 -1.57 14.55
C GLY A 213 -18.86 -1.52 13.20
N LYS A 214 -18.11 -1.34 12.10
CA LYS A 214 -18.66 -1.33 10.74
C LYS A 214 -17.62 -1.65 9.69
N SER A 215 -18.02 -2.42 8.68
CA SER A 215 -17.19 -2.70 7.50
C SER A 215 -17.61 -1.82 6.32
N PHE A 216 -16.62 -1.35 5.54
CA PHE A 216 -16.83 -0.57 4.31
C PHE A 216 -16.23 -1.31 3.13
N ILE A 217 -17.07 -1.67 2.14
CA ILE A 217 -16.68 -2.57 1.05
C ILE A 217 -16.93 -1.88 -0.29
N CYS A 218 -15.88 -1.81 -1.13
CA CYS A 218 -16.00 -1.23 -2.47
C CYS A 218 -16.87 -2.10 -3.37
N LEU A 219 -17.98 -1.56 -3.84
CA LEU A 219 -18.93 -2.31 -4.67
C LEU A 219 -18.55 -2.37 -6.15
N ASP A 220 -17.55 -1.58 -6.58
CA ASP A 220 -17.10 -1.55 -7.97
C ASP A 220 -16.21 -2.76 -8.34
N ASN A 221 -15.71 -3.50 -7.37
CA ASN A 221 -14.92 -4.71 -7.59
C ASN A 221 -15.81 -5.96 -7.62
N LYS A 222 -15.63 -6.82 -8.64
CA LYS A 222 -16.42 -8.03 -8.82
C LYS A 222 -16.26 -9.00 -7.65
N ASN A 223 -15.02 -9.25 -7.22
CA ASN A 223 -14.73 -10.18 -6.12
C ASN A 223 -15.29 -9.67 -4.79
N ASN A 224 -15.33 -8.35 -4.57
CA ASN A 224 -16.02 -7.77 -3.42
C ASN A 224 -17.54 -8.03 -3.46
N LYS A 225 -18.18 -7.95 -4.63
CA LYS A 225 -19.60 -8.33 -4.77
C LYS A 225 -19.84 -9.81 -4.45
N ASP A 226 -18.91 -10.66 -4.84
CA ASP A 226 -19.02 -12.10 -4.56
C ASP A 226 -18.93 -12.38 -3.05
N ILE A 227 -18.02 -11.74 -2.31
CA ILE A 227 -17.90 -11.97 -0.87
C ILE A 227 -19.11 -11.47 -0.08
N LEU A 228 -19.84 -10.45 -0.56
CA LEU A 228 -21.04 -9.95 0.11
C LEU A 228 -22.09 -11.04 0.32
N LYS A 229 -22.16 -12.03 -0.57
CA LYS A 229 -23.10 -13.17 -0.48
C LYS A 229 -22.72 -14.15 0.64
N LYS A 230 -21.48 -14.09 1.15
CA LYS A 230 -20.91 -15.02 2.15
C LYS A 230 -20.69 -14.37 3.52
N ILE A 231 -20.85 -13.04 3.60
CA ILE A 231 -20.68 -12.30 4.84
C ILE A 231 -21.90 -12.55 5.72
N SER A 232 -21.67 -13.06 6.93
CA SER A 232 -22.71 -13.26 7.96
C SER A 232 -22.96 -12.00 8.79
N ASN A 233 -21.93 -11.14 8.93
CA ASN A 233 -22.04 -9.87 9.64
C ASN A 233 -22.70 -8.81 8.76
N MET A 234 -23.99 -8.57 8.99
CA MET A 234 -24.79 -7.59 8.22
C MET A 234 -24.43 -6.13 8.52
N ASN A 235 -23.45 -5.86 9.41
CA ASN A 235 -23.06 -4.50 9.79
C ASN A 235 -22.01 -3.92 8.84
N TYR A 236 -22.29 -3.92 7.53
CA TYR A 236 -21.44 -3.33 6.52
C TYR A 236 -22.17 -2.24 5.72
N LEU A 237 -21.39 -1.35 5.13
CA LEU A 237 -21.83 -0.35 4.16
C LEU A 237 -20.94 -0.46 2.91
N THR A 238 -21.52 -0.12 1.77
CA THR A 238 -20.81 -0.19 0.49
C THR A 238 -20.49 1.18 -0.05
N TYR A 239 -19.41 1.28 -0.83
CA TYR A 239 -19.03 2.51 -1.51
C TYR A 239 -18.56 2.25 -2.94
N GLY A 240 -18.63 3.28 -3.79
CA GLY A 240 -18.20 3.22 -5.19
C GLY A 240 -19.07 4.03 -6.13
N VAL A 241 -18.86 3.87 -7.44
CA VAL A 241 -19.69 4.49 -8.49
C VAL A 241 -20.96 3.68 -8.76
N ASP A 242 -21.01 2.41 -8.36
CA ASP A 242 -22.16 1.54 -8.50
C ASP A 242 -23.41 2.21 -7.88
N LYS A 243 -24.51 2.18 -8.62
CA LYS A 243 -25.78 2.82 -8.21
C LYS A 243 -26.34 2.28 -6.88
N LYS A 244 -25.98 1.04 -6.52
CA LYS A 244 -26.39 0.36 -5.29
C LYS A 244 -25.51 0.68 -4.07
N SER A 245 -24.41 1.44 -4.26
CA SER A 245 -23.52 1.81 -3.16
C SER A 245 -24.20 2.72 -2.15
N ASN A 246 -23.99 2.45 -0.84
CA ASN A 246 -24.45 3.33 0.24
C ASN A 246 -23.77 4.71 0.18
N PHE A 247 -22.49 4.75 -0.13
CA PHE A 247 -21.71 5.96 -0.43
C PHE A 247 -21.41 5.99 -1.93
N ARG A 248 -22.38 6.54 -2.71
CA ARG A 248 -22.28 6.55 -4.16
C ARG A 248 -21.54 7.77 -4.67
N ILE A 249 -20.50 7.54 -5.45
CA ILE A 249 -19.74 8.56 -6.18
C ILE A 249 -20.52 9.03 -7.41
N PHE A 250 -20.57 10.34 -7.64
CA PHE A 250 -21.13 10.93 -8.86
C PHE A 250 -20.51 12.31 -9.13
N ASN A 251 -20.81 12.94 -10.27
CA ASN A 251 -20.28 14.24 -10.68
C ASN A 251 -18.76 14.33 -10.61
N VAL A 252 -18.07 13.32 -11.15
CA VAL A 252 -16.61 13.25 -11.15
C VAL A 252 -16.03 14.19 -12.19
N VAL A 253 -15.14 15.09 -11.76
CA VAL A 253 -14.34 15.97 -12.61
C VAL A 253 -12.86 15.81 -12.24
N GLN A 254 -12.02 15.48 -13.20
CA GLN A 254 -10.57 15.34 -13.01
C GLN A 254 -9.81 16.45 -13.75
N LYS A 255 -8.84 17.03 -13.08
CA LYS A 255 -7.93 18.06 -13.59
C LYS A 255 -6.48 17.60 -13.36
N VAL A 256 -5.52 18.32 -13.92
CA VAL A 256 -4.09 17.93 -13.87
C VAL A 256 -3.60 17.65 -12.43
N ASP A 257 -4.01 18.45 -11.46
CA ASP A 257 -3.48 18.40 -10.09
C ASP A 257 -4.51 17.98 -9.05
N TYR A 258 -5.77 17.73 -9.44
CA TYR A 258 -6.82 17.38 -8.50
C TYR A 258 -8.02 16.72 -9.15
N SER A 259 -8.80 16.04 -8.32
CA SER A 259 -10.14 15.55 -8.66
C SER A 259 -11.19 16.18 -7.77
N ILE A 260 -12.40 16.45 -8.34
CA ILE A 260 -13.59 16.89 -7.61
C ILE A 260 -14.70 15.88 -7.87
N PHE A 261 -15.46 15.55 -6.84
CA PHE A 261 -16.59 14.64 -6.93
C PHE A 261 -17.59 14.88 -5.83
N ASP A 262 -18.79 14.33 -6.00
CA ASP A 262 -19.86 14.35 -5.04
C ASP A 262 -20.11 12.92 -4.51
N ILE A 263 -20.63 12.84 -3.28
CA ILE A 263 -21.07 11.57 -2.68
C ILE A 263 -22.54 11.71 -2.27
N LYS A 264 -23.38 10.77 -2.73
CA LYS A 264 -24.71 10.53 -2.21
C LYS A 264 -24.62 9.43 -1.15
N ILE A 265 -25.12 9.70 0.04
CA ILE A 265 -25.18 8.76 1.16
C ILE A 265 -26.63 8.27 1.29
N SER A 266 -26.79 6.96 1.24
CA SER A 266 -28.10 6.26 1.40
C SER A 266 -27.94 5.19 2.47
N LEU A 267 -28.37 5.45 3.68
CA LEU A 267 -28.29 4.53 4.81
C LEU A 267 -29.64 3.80 5.00
N PRO A 268 -29.69 2.66 5.70
CA PRO A 268 -30.91 1.93 5.98
C PRO A 268 -32.03 2.75 6.64
N SER A 269 -31.66 3.82 7.37
CA SER A 269 -32.59 4.78 7.99
C SER A 269 -33.33 5.71 7.00
N ASN A 270 -33.26 5.44 5.69
CA ASN A 270 -33.91 6.18 4.59
C ASN A 270 -33.59 7.68 4.46
N LYS A 271 -32.70 8.25 5.26
CA LYS A 271 -32.28 9.66 5.12
C LYS A 271 -31.18 9.74 4.06
N LYS A 272 -31.51 10.31 2.90
CA LYS A 272 -30.53 10.62 1.85
C LYS A 272 -29.77 11.88 2.25
N LYS A 273 -28.42 11.81 2.28
CA LYS A 273 -27.53 12.95 2.51
C LYS A 273 -26.59 13.09 1.31
N TYR A 274 -26.06 14.30 1.12
CA TYR A 274 -25.11 14.60 0.06
C TYR A 274 -23.90 15.33 0.63
N ILE A 275 -22.71 14.94 0.20
CA ILE A 275 -21.48 15.70 0.40
C ILE A 275 -21.02 16.13 -0.98
N LYS A 276 -21.15 17.42 -1.28
CA LYS A 276 -20.83 18.00 -2.58
C LYS A 276 -19.45 18.65 -2.61
N ASN A 277 -18.85 18.71 -3.80
CA ASN A 277 -17.59 19.41 -4.05
C ASN A 277 -16.45 18.91 -3.14
N ILE A 278 -16.26 17.60 -3.06
CA ILE A 278 -15.12 17.00 -2.39
C ILE A 278 -13.93 17.12 -3.32
N LYS A 279 -12.87 17.79 -2.87
CA LYS A 279 -11.64 17.99 -3.64
C LYS A 279 -10.49 17.16 -3.04
N ILE A 280 -9.76 16.43 -3.90
CA ILE A 280 -8.54 15.70 -3.54
C ILE A 280 -7.40 16.09 -4.50
N PRO A 281 -6.16 16.32 -4.03
CA PRO A 281 -5.01 16.72 -4.87
C PRO A 281 -4.33 15.51 -5.53
N ILE A 282 -5.10 14.54 -5.97
CA ILE A 282 -4.65 13.34 -6.68
C ILE A 282 -5.68 12.97 -7.75
N ILE A 283 -5.20 12.31 -8.80
CA ILE A 283 -6.00 11.94 -9.97
C ILE A 283 -6.31 10.44 -10.00
N GLY A 284 -7.25 10.06 -10.85
CA GLY A 284 -7.63 8.66 -11.07
C GLY A 284 -8.85 8.24 -10.26
N LEU A 285 -9.77 7.54 -10.93
CA LEU A 285 -11.02 7.05 -10.31
C LEU A 285 -10.75 6.11 -9.13
N HIS A 286 -9.65 5.33 -9.18
CA HIS A 286 -9.22 4.50 -8.07
C HIS A 286 -8.92 5.33 -6.80
N ASN A 287 -8.33 6.52 -6.93
CA ASN A 287 -8.07 7.41 -5.81
C ASN A 287 -9.35 8.08 -5.29
N ILE A 288 -10.31 8.35 -6.16
CA ILE A 288 -11.65 8.82 -5.75
C ILE A 288 -12.37 7.74 -4.93
N ARG A 289 -12.26 6.45 -5.31
CA ARG A 289 -12.77 5.32 -4.51
C ARG A 289 -12.07 5.25 -3.14
N ASN A 290 -10.74 5.37 -3.10
CA ASN A 290 -9.98 5.39 -1.85
C ASN A 290 -10.41 6.56 -0.93
N ALA A 291 -10.61 7.75 -1.50
CA ALA A 291 -11.12 8.91 -0.76
C ALA A 291 -12.57 8.70 -0.27
N THR A 292 -13.41 8.03 -1.07
CA THR A 292 -14.78 7.72 -0.66
C THR A 292 -14.83 6.74 0.52
N ALA A 293 -13.93 5.75 0.56
CA ALA A 293 -13.77 4.88 1.72
C ALA A 293 -13.40 5.69 2.98
N ALA A 294 -12.46 6.64 2.84
CA ALA A 294 -12.07 7.53 3.94
C ALA A 294 -13.23 8.43 4.39
N VAL A 295 -14.03 8.96 3.47
CA VAL A 295 -15.27 9.71 3.79
C VAL A 295 -16.25 8.83 4.53
N ALA A 296 -16.48 7.60 4.07
CA ALA A 296 -17.48 6.70 4.63
C ALA A 296 -17.17 6.34 6.08
N VAL A 297 -15.92 5.95 6.40
CA VAL A 297 -15.52 5.65 7.77
C VAL A 297 -15.55 6.89 8.66
N SER A 298 -15.03 8.03 8.17
CA SER A 298 -14.97 9.28 8.95
C SER A 298 -16.35 9.84 9.26
N SER A 299 -17.29 9.79 8.30
CA SER A 299 -18.69 10.17 8.51
C SER A 299 -19.38 9.27 9.52
N SER A 300 -19.09 7.96 9.50
CA SER A 300 -19.68 6.99 10.44
C SER A 300 -19.17 7.16 11.88
N ILE A 301 -17.98 7.70 12.05
CA ILE A 301 -17.38 8.06 13.36
C ILE A 301 -17.91 9.42 13.88
N GLY A 302 -18.61 10.19 13.04
CA GLY A 302 -19.18 11.49 13.40
C GLY A 302 -18.30 12.69 13.08
N ILE A 303 -17.23 12.54 12.29
CA ILE A 303 -16.43 13.69 11.83
C ILE A 303 -17.28 14.53 10.87
N SER A 304 -17.32 15.86 11.09
CA SER A 304 -18.13 16.78 10.29
C SER A 304 -17.67 16.83 8.83
N ASN A 305 -18.63 17.05 7.90
CA ASN A 305 -18.35 17.16 6.48
C ASN A 305 -17.29 18.24 6.15
N LYS A 306 -17.25 19.33 6.92
CA LYS A 306 -16.23 20.38 6.77
C LYS A 306 -14.83 19.83 7.02
N LEU A 307 -14.63 19.17 8.15
CA LEU A 307 -13.33 18.59 8.53
C LEU A 307 -12.90 17.47 7.58
N ILE A 308 -13.85 16.63 7.11
CA ILE A 308 -13.61 15.61 6.10
C ILE A 308 -13.10 16.25 4.80
N LYS A 309 -13.79 17.24 4.27
CA LYS A 309 -13.41 17.96 3.04
C LYS A 309 -12.05 18.65 3.19
N ASP A 310 -11.82 19.31 4.33
CA ASP A 310 -10.55 19.99 4.61
C ASP A 310 -9.39 18.99 4.73
N GLY A 311 -9.62 17.84 5.37
CA GLY A 311 -8.63 16.77 5.46
C GLY A 311 -8.27 16.21 4.09
N LEU A 312 -9.23 15.98 3.22
CA LEU A 312 -9.01 15.48 1.87
C LEU A 312 -8.31 16.52 0.97
N LYS A 313 -8.74 17.79 1.01
CA LYS A 313 -8.17 18.88 0.23
C LYS A 313 -6.68 19.12 0.55
N ASN A 314 -6.29 18.97 1.81
CA ASN A 314 -4.93 19.22 2.28
C ASN A 314 -4.04 17.95 2.29
N PHE A 315 -4.45 16.89 1.60
CA PHE A 315 -3.67 15.67 1.50
C PHE A 315 -2.38 15.90 0.71
N GLN A 316 -1.24 15.56 1.29
CA GLN A 316 0.09 15.80 0.69
C GLN A 316 0.60 14.62 -0.15
N GLY A 317 -0.21 13.58 -0.31
CA GLY A 317 0.18 12.37 -1.04
C GLY A 317 1.04 11.40 -0.23
N VAL A 318 1.37 10.31 -0.88
CA VAL A 318 2.27 9.25 -0.39
C VAL A 318 3.41 9.10 -1.37
N GLN A 319 4.62 8.86 -0.89
CA GLN A 319 5.76 8.65 -1.78
C GLN A 319 5.50 7.49 -2.74
N ARG A 320 5.96 7.65 -3.99
CA ARG A 320 5.79 6.66 -5.05
C ARG A 320 4.32 6.36 -5.38
N ARG A 321 3.41 7.33 -5.23
CA ARG A 321 2.01 7.26 -5.71
C ARG A 321 1.75 8.45 -6.61
N PHE A 322 2.07 8.30 -7.89
CA PHE A 322 2.04 9.34 -8.92
C PHE A 322 2.73 10.64 -8.47
N THR A 323 3.94 10.49 -7.91
CA THR A 323 4.73 11.59 -7.35
C THR A 323 5.56 12.24 -8.43
N LYS A 324 5.40 13.54 -8.66
CA LYS A 324 6.27 14.29 -9.57
C LYS A 324 7.68 14.38 -8.99
N ILE A 325 8.68 13.98 -9.74
CA ILE A 325 10.09 13.97 -9.31
C ILE A 325 10.86 15.15 -9.86
N PHE A 326 10.82 15.35 -11.17
CA PHE A 326 11.48 16.45 -11.88
C PHE A 326 10.80 16.74 -13.22
N SER A 327 11.34 17.70 -13.96
CA SER A 327 10.98 17.92 -15.36
C SER A 327 12.24 18.02 -16.20
N PHE A 328 12.24 17.42 -17.39
CA PHE A 328 13.30 17.52 -18.40
C PHE A 328 12.71 18.08 -19.69
N GLN A 329 13.31 19.15 -20.25
CA GLN A 329 12.79 19.85 -21.44
C GLN A 329 11.26 20.13 -21.34
N LYS A 330 10.79 20.60 -20.17
CA LYS A 330 9.39 20.86 -19.82
C LYS A 330 8.49 19.62 -19.76
N VAL A 331 9.03 18.42 -19.97
CA VAL A 331 8.29 17.14 -19.81
C VAL A 331 8.35 16.70 -18.34
N PRO A 332 7.21 16.52 -17.64
CA PRO A 332 7.19 16.09 -16.26
C PRO A 332 7.44 14.58 -16.14
N PHE A 333 8.22 14.20 -15.12
CA PHE A 333 8.52 12.83 -14.74
C PHE A 333 7.87 12.51 -13.40
N PHE A 334 7.12 11.41 -13.39
CA PHE A 334 6.44 10.88 -12.21
C PHE A 334 6.98 9.51 -11.80
N ASP A 335 6.94 9.23 -10.51
CA ASP A 335 7.27 7.92 -9.92
C ASP A 335 6.02 7.29 -9.33
N ASP A 336 5.71 6.05 -9.74
CA ASP A 336 4.57 5.30 -9.24
C ASP A 336 4.98 3.87 -8.86
N TYR A 337 4.41 3.37 -7.77
CA TYR A 337 4.68 2.03 -7.26
C TYR A 337 3.95 0.93 -8.03
N ALA A 338 3.05 1.28 -8.96
CA ALA A 338 2.24 0.34 -9.73
C ALA A 338 3.11 -0.76 -10.36
N HIS A 339 2.83 -1.99 -10.00
CA HIS A 339 3.59 -3.17 -10.40
C HIS A 339 2.69 -4.39 -10.67
N HIS A 340 1.38 -4.26 -10.46
CA HIS A 340 0.34 -5.21 -10.85
C HIS A 340 -0.42 -4.70 -12.08
N PRO A 341 -0.90 -5.56 -13.01
CA PRO A 341 -1.61 -5.13 -14.22
C PRO A 341 -2.78 -4.19 -13.94
N THR A 342 -3.57 -4.48 -12.91
CA THR A 342 -4.70 -3.65 -12.49
C THR A 342 -4.25 -2.24 -12.08
N GLU A 343 -3.18 -2.12 -11.28
CA GLU A 343 -2.65 -0.83 -10.85
C GLU A 343 -2.15 -0.01 -12.05
N ILE A 344 -1.36 -0.64 -12.93
CA ILE A 344 -0.83 -0.01 -14.14
C ILE A 344 -1.96 0.55 -15.00
N LYS A 345 -3.00 -0.27 -15.24
CA LYS A 345 -4.17 0.13 -16.01
C LYS A 345 -4.90 1.31 -15.38
N GLU A 346 -5.13 1.28 -14.07
CA GLU A 346 -5.84 2.36 -13.36
C GLU A 346 -5.06 3.68 -13.38
N VAL A 347 -3.73 3.63 -13.17
CA VAL A 347 -2.86 4.83 -13.26
C VAL A 347 -2.87 5.39 -14.68
N LEU A 348 -2.63 4.55 -15.70
CA LEU A 348 -2.61 5.00 -17.08
C LEU A 348 -3.98 5.54 -17.57
N ASN A 349 -5.10 4.95 -17.12
CA ASN A 349 -6.43 5.47 -17.39
C ASN A 349 -6.61 6.88 -16.79
N GLY A 350 -6.25 7.07 -15.51
CA GLY A 350 -6.34 8.36 -14.84
C GLY A 350 -5.46 9.43 -15.53
N VAL A 351 -4.25 9.05 -15.91
CA VAL A 351 -3.34 9.96 -16.65
C VAL A 351 -3.89 10.34 -18.03
N LYS A 352 -4.41 9.37 -18.79
CA LYS A 352 -4.96 9.64 -20.13
C LYS A 352 -6.20 10.52 -20.07
N GLU A 353 -7.02 10.39 -19.05
CA GLU A 353 -8.20 11.22 -18.84
C GLU A 353 -7.84 12.70 -18.60
N VAL A 354 -6.76 12.94 -17.87
CA VAL A 354 -6.31 14.28 -17.46
C VAL A 354 -5.39 14.92 -18.51
N TYR A 355 -4.45 14.14 -19.05
CA TYR A 355 -3.46 14.61 -20.02
C TYR A 355 -3.83 14.20 -21.46
N LYS A 356 -5.05 14.57 -21.89
CA LYS A 356 -5.64 14.14 -23.18
C LYS A 356 -4.75 14.37 -24.39
N ASN A 357 -4.04 15.47 -24.42
CA ASN A 357 -3.21 15.90 -25.56
C ASN A 357 -1.73 15.51 -25.42
N LYS A 358 -1.34 14.82 -24.35
CA LYS A 358 0.04 14.39 -24.15
C LYS A 358 0.25 12.92 -24.50
N LYS A 359 1.41 12.63 -25.10
CA LYS A 359 1.87 11.24 -25.27
C LYS A 359 2.40 10.69 -23.94
N ILE A 360 1.94 9.52 -23.57
CA ILE A 360 2.31 8.85 -22.32
C ILE A 360 3.46 7.89 -22.59
N VAL A 361 4.61 8.17 -21.96
CA VAL A 361 5.77 7.28 -21.94
C VAL A 361 5.82 6.60 -20.57
N CYS A 362 5.62 5.28 -20.54
CA CYS A 362 5.69 4.49 -19.33
C CYS A 362 7.05 3.77 -19.27
N ILE A 363 7.87 4.06 -18.26
CA ILE A 363 9.12 3.36 -17.97
C ILE A 363 8.76 2.29 -16.95
N PHE A 364 8.70 1.02 -17.39
CA PHE A 364 8.20 -0.07 -16.56
C PHE A 364 9.30 -1.06 -16.19
N GLN A 365 9.43 -1.34 -14.90
CA GLN A 365 10.27 -2.40 -14.36
C GLN A 365 9.39 -3.52 -13.77
N PRO A 366 9.29 -4.67 -14.41
CA PRO A 366 8.57 -5.81 -13.84
C PRO A 366 9.19 -6.24 -12.51
N HIS A 367 8.34 -6.59 -11.56
CA HIS A 367 8.74 -7.02 -10.22
C HIS A 367 8.29 -8.46 -9.98
N ARG A 368 9.26 -9.36 -9.74
CA ARG A 368 9.17 -10.82 -9.65
C ARG A 368 8.89 -11.51 -11.00
N ILE A 369 9.64 -12.55 -11.28
CA ILE A 369 9.47 -13.36 -12.48
C ILE A 369 8.18 -14.18 -12.39
N SER A 370 7.87 -14.73 -11.21
CA SER A 370 6.66 -15.50 -10.94
C SER A 370 5.39 -14.69 -11.26
N ARG A 371 5.30 -13.44 -10.77
CA ARG A 371 4.16 -12.54 -11.07
C ARG A 371 4.01 -12.29 -12.57
N LEU A 372 5.12 -11.97 -13.24
CA LEU A 372 5.09 -11.70 -14.67
C LEU A 372 4.65 -12.91 -15.49
N LYS A 373 5.04 -14.13 -15.07
CA LYS A 373 4.62 -15.38 -15.71
C LYS A 373 3.15 -15.67 -15.48
N ASN A 374 2.69 -15.56 -14.24
CA ASN A 374 1.31 -15.90 -13.87
C ASN A 374 0.28 -14.92 -14.45
N LEU A 375 0.63 -13.64 -14.56
CA LEU A 375 -0.26 -12.56 -15.05
C LEU A 375 0.14 -12.03 -16.43
N LYS A 376 0.82 -12.85 -17.25
CA LYS A 376 1.38 -12.44 -18.53
C LYS A 376 0.34 -11.84 -19.47
N ARG A 377 -0.84 -12.47 -19.54
CA ARG A 377 -1.96 -12.03 -20.39
C ARG A 377 -2.51 -10.68 -19.91
N GLU A 378 -2.66 -10.50 -18.61
CA GLU A 378 -3.16 -9.28 -17.97
C GLU A 378 -2.16 -8.14 -18.18
N PHE A 379 -0.87 -8.38 -17.94
CA PHE A 379 0.20 -7.41 -18.22
C PHE A 379 0.21 -6.98 -19.68
N SER A 380 0.05 -7.92 -20.62
CA SER A 380 0.09 -7.60 -22.04
C SER A 380 -1.01 -6.63 -22.50
N LYS A 381 -2.07 -6.48 -21.72
CA LYS A 381 -3.21 -5.58 -21.97
C LYS A 381 -3.22 -4.32 -21.09
N ALA A 382 -2.40 -4.30 -20.03
CA ALA A 382 -2.44 -3.24 -19.03
C ALA A 382 -1.97 -1.86 -19.54
N PHE A 383 -1.15 -1.85 -20.60
CA PHE A 383 -0.51 -0.66 -21.13
C PHE A 383 -1.26 0.02 -22.30
N ALA A 384 -2.46 -0.40 -22.62
CA ALA A 384 -3.22 0.09 -23.80
C ALA A 384 -3.46 1.62 -23.83
N LYS A 385 -3.26 2.32 -22.71
CA LYS A 385 -3.35 3.80 -22.65
C LYS A 385 -2.00 4.50 -22.67
N ALA A 386 -0.88 3.79 -22.72
CA ALA A 386 0.43 4.33 -23.00
C ALA A 386 0.65 4.44 -24.52
N ASP A 387 1.48 5.39 -24.96
CA ASP A 387 1.93 5.50 -26.34
C ASP A 387 3.27 4.75 -26.55
N VAL A 388 4.12 4.78 -25.52
CA VAL A 388 5.42 4.09 -25.50
C VAL A 388 5.63 3.41 -24.16
N VAL A 389 6.11 2.18 -24.16
CA VAL A 389 6.60 1.47 -22.97
C VAL A 389 8.11 1.26 -23.11
N VAL A 390 8.87 1.83 -22.17
CA VAL A 390 10.30 1.56 -21.99
C VAL A 390 10.41 0.45 -20.96
N LEU A 391 10.77 -0.74 -21.43
CA LEU A 391 10.76 -1.95 -20.63
C LEU A 391 12.15 -2.21 -20.04
N CYS A 392 12.26 -2.12 -18.71
CA CYS A 392 13.50 -2.30 -17.95
C CYS A 392 13.71 -3.77 -17.54
N PRO A 393 14.93 -4.18 -17.18
CA PRO A 393 15.21 -5.52 -16.67
C PRO A 393 14.33 -5.87 -15.46
N ILE A 394 13.94 -7.14 -15.36
CA ILE A 394 13.09 -7.64 -14.27
C ILE A 394 13.80 -7.49 -12.92
N TYR A 395 13.14 -6.90 -11.95
CA TYR A 395 13.59 -6.91 -10.57
C TYR A 395 13.15 -8.23 -9.90
N LYS A 396 14.10 -9.11 -9.63
CA LYS A 396 13.86 -10.49 -9.19
C LYS A 396 13.32 -10.58 -7.74
N ALA A 397 13.59 -9.60 -6.89
CA ALA A 397 13.15 -9.58 -5.49
C ALA A 397 13.51 -10.87 -4.69
N GLY A 398 14.72 -11.39 -4.92
CA GLY A 398 15.21 -12.61 -4.27
C GLY A 398 14.78 -13.92 -4.92
N GLU A 399 14.02 -13.89 -6.00
CA GLU A 399 13.68 -15.12 -6.75
C GLU A 399 14.89 -15.64 -7.53
N ASN A 400 15.29 -16.90 -7.29
CA ASN A 400 16.36 -17.61 -8.03
C ASN A 400 15.80 -18.48 -9.16
N ILE A 401 14.62 -18.17 -9.65
CA ILE A 401 13.92 -19.02 -10.61
C ILE A 401 14.39 -18.69 -12.03
N ASN A 402 15.03 -19.65 -12.68
CA ASN A 402 15.26 -19.62 -14.13
C ASN A 402 14.07 -20.32 -14.82
N LEU A 403 12.99 -19.56 -15.06
CA LEU A 403 11.72 -20.11 -15.58
C LEU A 403 11.70 -20.28 -17.11
N GLY A 404 12.83 -20.20 -17.80
CA GLY A 404 12.85 -20.20 -19.27
C GLY A 404 12.08 -19.04 -19.89
N PHE A 405 11.82 -17.97 -19.12
CA PHE A 405 11.03 -16.83 -19.54
C PHE A 405 11.82 -15.96 -20.52
N LYS A 406 11.45 -16.03 -21.80
CA LYS A 406 12.04 -15.19 -22.84
C LYS A 406 11.41 -13.78 -22.76
N TYR A 407 12.17 -12.83 -22.24
CA TYR A 407 11.75 -11.44 -22.06
C TYR A 407 11.34 -10.75 -23.38
N SER A 408 12.00 -11.12 -24.49
CA SER A 408 11.64 -10.69 -25.83
C SER A 408 10.22 -11.14 -26.25
N ASN A 409 9.76 -12.31 -25.82
CA ASN A 409 8.42 -12.78 -26.13
C ASN A 409 7.36 -11.95 -25.38
N PHE A 410 7.65 -11.55 -24.14
CA PHE A 410 6.76 -10.65 -23.41
C PHE A 410 6.65 -9.27 -24.09
N ALA A 411 7.76 -8.71 -24.56
CA ALA A 411 7.75 -7.46 -25.33
C ALA A 411 6.90 -7.58 -26.61
N LYS A 412 7.00 -8.69 -27.36
CA LYS A 412 6.16 -8.95 -28.53
C LYS A 412 4.67 -9.01 -28.18
N GLU A 413 4.32 -9.62 -27.05
CA GLU A 413 2.92 -9.67 -26.58
C GLU A 413 2.38 -8.33 -26.15
N LEU A 414 3.20 -7.48 -25.50
CA LEU A 414 2.85 -6.09 -25.21
C LEU A 414 2.51 -5.32 -26.48
N ILE A 415 3.37 -5.41 -27.52
CA ILE A 415 3.14 -4.75 -28.80
C ILE A 415 1.81 -5.21 -29.41
N ARG A 416 1.57 -6.53 -29.45
CA ARG A 416 0.37 -7.10 -30.08
C ARG A 416 -0.92 -6.74 -29.34
N ASN A 417 -0.93 -6.89 -28.01
CA ASN A 417 -2.15 -6.82 -27.22
C ASN A 417 -2.49 -5.42 -26.71
N SER A 418 -1.48 -4.58 -26.44
CA SER A 418 -1.67 -3.18 -26.06
C SER A 418 -1.56 -2.20 -27.23
N LYS A 419 -1.09 -2.66 -28.42
CA LYS A 419 -0.89 -1.84 -29.65
C LYS A 419 0.00 -0.62 -29.40
N ILE A 420 1.11 -0.80 -28.68
CA ILE A 420 2.03 0.24 -28.25
C ILE A 420 3.44 0.04 -28.81
N LYS A 421 4.25 1.10 -28.84
CA LYS A 421 5.68 0.99 -29.08
C LYS A 421 6.38 0.50 -27.82
N VAL A 422 7.22 -0.54 -27.94
CA VAL A 422 8.04 -1.06 -26.83
C VAL A 422 9.50 -0.88 -27.14
N ILE A 423 10.25 -0.34 -26.17
CA ILE A 423 11.69 -0.14 -26.23
C ILE A 423 12.31 -0.89 -25.06
N LEU A 424 13.28 -1.75 -25.34
CA LEU A 424 14.03 -2.48 -24.33
C LEU A 424 15.27 -1.69 -23.93
N ILE A 425 15.53 -1.58 -22.63
CA ILE A 425 16.76 -1.02 -22.08
C ILE A 425 17.38 -2.01 -21.08
N ASN A 426 18.70 -1.98 -20.91
CA ASN A 426 19.42 -2.94 -20.08
C ASN A 426 19.85 -2.34 -18.72
N ASN A 427 20.03 -1.02 -18.66
CA ASN A 427 20.54 -0.35 -17.48
C ASN A 427 20.12 1.13 -17.43
N ARG A 428 20.51 1.83 -16.36
CA ARG A 428 20.19 3.25 -16.15
C ARG A 428 20.84 4.20 -17.16
N LEU A 429 22.00 3.84 -17.72
CA LEU A 429 22.67 4.66 -18.73
C LEU A 429 21.93 4.60 -20.06
N ASP A 430 21.41 3.43 -20.44
CA ASP A 430 20.53 3.28 -21.61
C ASP A 430 19.25 4.12 -21.43
N LEU A 431 18.71 4.17 -20.21
CA LEU A 431 17.55 5.00 -19.89
C LEU A 431 17.88 6.50 -20.06
N ALA A 432 19.05 6.95 -19.60
CA ALA A 432 19.49 8.33 -19.78
C ALA A 432 19.67 8.68 -21.26
N LYS A 433 20.32 7.82 -22.05
CA LYS A 433 20.47 7.97 -23.50
C LYS A 433 19.12 8.05 -24.21
N PHE A 434 18.20 7.12 -23.90
CA PHE A 434 16.84 7.15 -24.41
C PHE A 434 16.14 8.47 -24.07
N THR A 435 16.25 8.94 -22.83
CA THR A 435 15.61 10.17 -22.36
C THR A 435 16.10 11.38 -23.12
N ARG A 436 17.43 11.56 -23.26
CA ARG A 436 18.01 12.68 -24.05
C ARG A 436 17.51 12.71 -25.49
N GLN A 437 17.41 11.55 -26.12
CA GLN A 437 17.08 11.44 -27.54
C GLN A 437 15.58 11.50 -27.85
N ASN A 438 14.72 11.10 -26.92
CA ASN A 438 13.31 10.85 -27.22
C ASN A 438 12.33 11.64 -26.35
N ILE A 439 12.76 12.29 -25.25
CA ILE A 439 11.85 12.97 -24.33
C ILE A 439 11.92 14.47 -24.53
N TYR A 440 10.96 14.97 -25.30
CA TYR A 440 10.73 16.39 -25.61
C TYR A 440 9.27 16.62 -26.04
N GLY A 441 8.81 17.85 -26.05
CA GLY A 441 7.48 18.23 -26.53
C GLY A 441 6.33 17.79 -25.64
N ASP A 442 5.19 17.48 -26.21
CA ASP A 442 3.95 17.16 -25.50
C ASP A 442 3.93 15.71 -24.99
N LYS A 443 4.77 15.43 -24.02
CA LYS A 443 4.87 14.12 -23.37
C LYS A 443 4.68 14.22 -21.86
N ILE A 444 4.39 13.08 -21.24
CA ILE A 444 4.45 12.83 -19.81
C ILE A 444 5.15 11.49 -19.60
N VAL A 445 6.06 11.43 -18.63
CA VAL A 445 6.84 10.22 -18.32
C VAL A 445 6.45 9.70 -16.95
N ILE A 446 6.20 8.39 -16.86
CA ILE A 446 5.82 7.73 -15.61
C ILE A 446 6.71 6.53 -15.42
N GLY A 447 7.56 6.54 -14.38
CA GLY A 447 8.28 5.36 -13.91
C GLY A 447 7.37 4.49 -13.06
N MET A 448 7.20 3.22 -13.43
CA MET A 448 6.32 2.27 -12.75
C MET A 448 7.06 1.02 -12.31
N GLY A 449 6.84 0.60 -11.06
CA GLY A 449 7.39 -0.64 -10.53
C GLY A 449 7.71 -0.59 -9.05
N ALA A 450 7.71 -1.75 -8.37
CA ALA A 450 8.03 -1.88 -6.95
C ALA A 450 9.55 -2.01 -6.67
N GLY A 451 10.38 -2.21 -7.70
CA GLY A 451 11.81 -2.42 -7.60
C GLY A 451 12.65 -1.13 -7.61
N SER A 452 13.84 -1.22 -8.22
CA SER A 452 14.84 -0.16 -8.27
C SER A 452 14.51 1.00 -9.22
N ILE A 453 13.46 0.91 -10.01
CA ILE A 453 13.10 1.93 -11.01
C ILE A 453 12.90 3.31 -10.38
N SER A 454 12.36 3.39 -9.16
CA SER A 454 12.21 4.65 -8.44
C SER A 454 13.56 5.36 -8.23
N ASN A 455 14.62 4.60 -7.90
CA ASN A 455 15.97 5.15 -7.77
C ASN A 455 16.50 5.61 -9.13
N TRP A 456 16.30 4.82 -10.19
CA TRP A 456 16.72 5.19 -11.54
C TRP A 456 16.09 6.52 -11.99
N ILE A 457 14.79 6.71 -11.74
CA ILE A 457 14.09 7.96 -12.08
C ILE A 457 14.65 9.14 -11.25
N ARG A 458 14.96 8.93 -9.97
CA ARG A 458 15.50 9.99 -9.09
C ARG A 458 16.95 10.38 -9.41
N GLU A 459 17.74 9.41 -9.86
CA GLU A 459 19.14 9.60 -10.27
C GLU A 459 19.25 10.14 -11.70
N LEU A 460 18.19 10.01 -12.51
CA LEU A 460 18.20 10.39 -13.92
C LEU A 460 18.62 11.85 -14.17
N PRO A 461 18.20 12.87 -13.38
CA PRO A 461 18.65 14.24 -13.59
C PRO A 461 20.19 14.43 -13.57
N ALA A 462 20.89 13.64 -12.76
CA ALA A 462 22.36 13.69 -12.70
C ALA A 462 23.03 13.01 -13.92
N LEU A 463 22.28 12.29 -14.72
CA LEU A 463 22.75 11.60 -15.92
C LEU A 463 22.29 12.30 -17.20
N LEU A 464 21.47 13.34 -17.13
CA LEU A 464 20.96 14.15 -18.26
C LEU A 464 21.72 15.43 -18.42
#